data_8680079d50377525ba9b4d893c299153
#
_entry.id   8680079d50377525ba9b4d893c299153
#
_cell.length_a   1.000
_cell.length_b   1.000
_cell.length_c   1.000
_cell.angle_alpha   90.00
_cell.angle_beta   90.00
_cell.angle_gamma   90.00
#
_symmetry.space_group_name_H-M   'P 1'
#
loop_
_entity.id
_entity.type
_entity.pdbx_description
1 polymer ?
#
loop_
_entity_poly.entity_id
_entity_poly.type
_entity_poly.pdbx_seq_one_letter_code
_entity_poly.pdbx_strand_id
1 'polypeptide(L)'
;MSSGRVFRRATQTDPPVAVSASGSTIRAADGHDYLDAAGGAIVVNVGHGRREIATVMAAQAGRLAYAHGSVFTTEPLEAYAREVAAVLPVDDPATYPVSGGSEAIETAVKLARAYHLARGEPEREILVARHGSYHGNTLGALDLSGRPPLRRPYEPWLGRVRHVSAAYPYRASDPAANALGDAEALAGELERTFEELGPGRVAAFVAEPIVGATLGAAVPPDGYWPAIAAICARHGVLLIADEVM
;
A
#
# COMPACT_ATOMS: atom_id res chain seq x y z
N MET A 1 24.26 3.34 -26.67
CA MET A 1 23.29 2.37 -26.13
C MET A 1 23.98 1.62 -24.99
N SER A 2 23.36 1.57 -23.83
CA SER A 2 23.92 0.85 -22.65
C SER A 2 24.14 -0.63 -22.99
N SER A 3 25.33 -1.15 -22.73
CA SER A 3 25.65 -2.59 -22.86
C SER A 3 25.03 -3.45 -21.75
N GLY A 4 24.24 -2.85 -20.87
CA GLY A 4 23.64 -3.53 -19.72
C GLY A 4 22.51 -4.50 -20.13
N ARG A 5 22.43 -5.64 -19.43
CA ARG A 5 21.38 -6.67 -19.62
C ARG A 5 20.12 -6.41 -18.79
N VAL A 6 20.13 -5.38 -17.95
CA VAL A 6 18.98 -5.01 -17.13
C VAL A 6 18.01 -4.17 -17.96
N PHE A 7 16.74 -4.61 -18.06
CA PHE A 7 15.67 -3.81 -18.63
C PHE A 7 15.33 -2.66 -17.68
N ARG A 8 15.53 -1.43 -18.15
CA ARG A 8 15.38 -0.22 -17.33
C ARG A 8 14.03 0.45 -17.57
N ARG A 9 13.47 1.00 -16.50
CA ARG A 9 12.20 1.77 -16.59
C ARG A 9 12.37 3.08 -17.35
N ALA A 10 13.53 3.75 -17.20
CA ALA A 10 13.90 4.94 -17.96
C ALA A 10 14.95 4.60 -19.00
N THR A 11 14.69 4.91 -20.27
CA THR A 11 15.60 4.56 -21.38
C THR A 11 16.48 5.73 -21.82
N GLN A 12 16.26 6.94 -21.28
CA GLN A 12 16.92 8.16 -21.72
C GLN A 12 18.28 8.42 -21.08
N THR A 13 18.54 7.86 -19.90
CA THR A 13 19.81 8.05 -19.17
C THR A 13 20.25 6.75 -18.52
N ASP A 14 21.57 6.52 -18.51
CA ASP A 14 22.15 5.46 -17.71
C ASP A 14 22.24 5.92 -16.25
N PRO A 15 21.64 5.21 -15.28
CA PRO A 15 21.78 5.56 -13.89
C PRO A 15 23.21 5.30 -13.40
N PRO A 16 23.71 6.07 -12.40
CA PRO A 16 24.98 5.79 -11.76
C PRO A 16 24.99 4.38 -11.15
N VAL A 17 26.17 3.75 -11.13
CA VAL A 17 26.32 2.43 -10.51
C VAL A 17 26.64 2.61 -9.04
N ALA A 18 25.72 2.27 -8.16
CA ALA A 18 25.93 2.27 -6.71
C ALA A 18 26.85 1.10 -6.32
N VAL A 19 27.89 1.36 -5.52
CA VAL A 19 28.89 0.36 -5.09
C VAL A 19 28.87 0.12 -3.59
N SER A 20 28.46 1.09 -2.79
CA SER A 20 28.29 0.97 -1.34
C SER A 20 27.33 2.01 -0.81
N ALA A 21 26.86 1.80 0.41
CA ALA A 21 26.04 2.80 1.11
C ALA A 21 26.23 2.69 2.62
N SER A 22 26.08 3.84 3.32
CA SER A 22 26.16 3.91 4.79
C SER A 22 25.30 5.06 5.31
N GLY A 23 24.49 4.81 6.34
CA GLY A 23 23.55 5.80 6.85
C GLY A 23 22.58 6.28 5.75
N SER A 24 22.64 7.55 5.40
CA SER A 24 21.84 8.16 4.33
C SER A 24 22.65 8.45 3.05
N THR A 25 23.86 7.89 2.91
CA THR A 25 24.74 8.19 1.78
C THR A 25 24.95 6.95 0.92
N ILE A 26 24.81 7.08 -0.40
CA ILE A 26 25.09 6.07 -1.42
C ILE A 26 26.30 6.54 -2.20
N ARG A 27 27.34 5.70 -2.31
CA ARG A 27 28.53 5.93 -3.13
C ARG A 27 28.39 5.27 -4.48
N ALA A 28 28.61 6.02 -5.54
CA ALA A 28 28.66 5.51 -6.91
C ALA A 28 30.08 5.11 -7.33
N ALA A 29 30.18 4.30 -8.40
CA ALA A 29 31.43 3.79 -8.94
C ALA A 29 32.36 4.90 -9.51
N ASP A 30 31.80 6.03 -9.89
CA ASP A 30 32.51 7.23 -10.33
C ASP A 30 33.08 8.08 -9.17
N GLY A 31 32.88 7.64 -7.93
CA GLY A 31 33.37 8.31 -6.72
C GLY A 31 32.44 9.37 -6.16
N HIS A 32 31.29 9.66 -6.79
CA HIS A 32 30.30 10.59 -6.24
C HIS A 32 29.52 9.98 -5.09
N ASP A 33 29.24 10.80 -4.08
CA ASP A 33 28.35 10.47 -2.97
C ASP A 33 26.98 11.15 -3.19
N TYR A 34 25.92 10.36 -3.09
CA TYR A 34 24.53 10.80 -3.21
C TYR A 34 23.85 10.72 -1.85
N LEU A 35 23.15 11.80 -1.47
CA LEU A 35 22.26 11.78 -0.32
C LEU A 35 20.98 11.05 -0.70
N ASP A 36 20.69 9.92 -0.05
CA ASP A 36 19.43 9.20 -0.18
C ASP A 36 18.35 9.85 0.71
N ALA A 37 17.86 11.01 0.26
CA ALA A 37 16.84 11.77 0.98
C ALA A 37 15.45 11.12 0.95
N ALA A 38 15.26 10.12 0.10
CA ALA A 38 14.00 9.37 -0.01
C ALA A 38 14.04 8.01 0.69
N GLY A 39 15.17 7.64 1.32
CA GLY A 39 15.33 6.35 2.00
C GLY A 39 15.04 5.16 1.09
N GLY A 40 15.51 5.20 -0.20
CA GLY A 40 15.21 4.15 -1.18
C GLY A 40 13.70 4.01 -1.46
N ALA A 41 12.97 5.10 -1.56
CA ALA A 41 11.51 5.14 -1.62
C ALA A 41 10.84 4.56 -0.35
N ILE A 42 11.34 5.01 0.81
CA ILE A 42 10.81 4.69 2.16
C ILE A 42 11.02 3.21 2.57
N VAL A 43 12.02 2.56 1.97
CA VAL A 43 12.34 1.14 2.25
C VAL A 43 13.51 1.00 3.23
N VAL A 44 14.45 1.96 3.26
CA VAL A 44 15.68 1.91 4.06
C VAL A 44 15.63 2.88 5.24
N ASN A 45 14.54 2.90 5.97
CA ASN A 45 14.31 3.84 7.08
C ASN A 45 15.31 3.68 8.24
N VAL A 46 15.85 2.47 8.43
CA VAL A 46 16.89 2.19 9.43
C VAL A 46 18.27 2.63 9.00
N GLY A 47 18.44 3.12 7.76
CA GLY A 47 19.71 3.51 7.15
C GLY A 47 20.48 2.36 6.52
N HIS A 48 21.33 2.72 5.56
CA HIS A 48 22.20 1.78 4.85
C HIS A 48 23.32 1.25 5.74
N GLY A 49 23.86 0.05 5.42
CA GLY A 49 25.08 -0.49 6.00
C GLY A 49 24.94 -1.01 7.43
N ARG A 50 23.74 -1.35 7.89
CA ARG A 50 23.48 -1.91 9.22
C ARG A 50 23.98 -3.34 9.32
N ARG A 51 25.20 -3.49 9.88
CA ARG A 51 25.90 -4.77 9.98
C ARG A 51 25.18 -5.79 10.85
N GLU A 52 24.52 -5.34 11.92
CA GLU A 52 23.77 -6.19 12.82
C GLU A 52 22.63 -6.92 12.08
N ILE A 53 21.94 -6.23 11.17
CA ILE A 53 20.87 -6.83 10.35
C ILE A 53 21.44 -7.88 9.40
N ALA A 54 22.52 -7.53 8.68
CA ALA A 54 23.19 -8.45 7.77
C ALA A 54 23.70 -9.71 8.47
N THR A 55 24.23 -9.56 9.69
CA THR A 55 24.72 -10.70 10.51
C THR A 55 23.58 -11.65 10.91
N VAL A 56 22.45 -11.11 11.36
CA VAL A 56 21.28 -11.92 11.73
C VAL A 56 20.69 -12.63 10.53
N MET A 57 20.57 -11.92 9.37
CA MET A 57 20.11 -12.52 8.12
C MET A 57 21.02 -13.68 7.67
N ALA A 58 22.35 -13.50 7.70
CA ALA A 58 23.29 -14.54 7.31
C ALA A 58 23.21 -15.75 8.23
N ALA A 59 23.12 -15.53 9.54
CA ALA A 59 22.99 -16.60 10.53
C ALA A 59 21.69 -17.40 10.33
N GLN A 60 20.56 -16.72 10.12
CA GLN A 60 19.28 -17.37 9.87
C GLN A 60 19.28 -18.15 8.54
N ALA A 61 19.81 -17.56 7.48
CA ALA A 61 19.90 -18.23 6.18
C ALA A 61 20.78 -19.49 6.23
N GLY A 62 21.88 -19.46 7.01
CA GLY A 62 22.73 -20.62 7.25
C GLY A 62 22.08 -21.71 8.09
N ARG A 63 21.14 -21.35 8.98
CA ARG A 63 20.40 -22.30 9.82
C ARG A 63 19.17 -22.90 9.12
N LEU A 64 18.40 -22.07 8.43
CA LEU A 64 17.18 -22.45 7.71
C LEU A 64 16.85 -21.36 6.67
N ALA A 65 17.15 -21.65 5.41
CA ALA A 65 16.96 -20.68 4.33
C ALA A 65 15.48 -20.53 3.92
N TYR A 66 14.72 -21.62 3.98
CA TYR A 66 13.30 -21.63 3.61
C TYR A 66 12.53 -22.76 4.32
N ALA A 67 11.31 -22.45 4.74
CA ALA A 67 10.32 -23.43 5.17
C ALA A 67 8.97 -23.08 4.55
N HIS A 68 8.27 -24.05 3.99
CA HIS A 68 6.98 -23.81 3.33
C HIS A 68 5.90 -23.51 4.36
N GLY A 69 5.33 -22.29 4.30
CA GLY A 69 4.41 -21.76 5.32
C GLY A 69 3.10 -22.51 5.53
N SER A 70 2.70 -23.40 4.57
CA SER A 70 1.53 -24.28 4.79
C SER A 70 1.85 -25.54 5.60
N VAL A 71 3.13 -25.80 5.89
CA VAL A 71 3.58 -27.03 6.58
C VAL A 71 4.35 -26.69 7.85
N PHE A 72 5.11 -25.61 7.84
CA PHE A 72 5.98 -25.19 8.95
C PHE A 72 5.78 -23.72 9.27
N THR A 73 5.90 -23.38 10.54
CA THR A 73 6.25 -22.04 11.00
C THR A 73 7.70 -22.02 11.48
N THR A 74 8.23 -20.83 11.79
CA THR A 74 9.59 -20.68 12.32
C THR A 74 9.58 -19.77 13.53
N GLU A 75 10.51 -20.01 14.47
CA GLU A 75 10.65 -19.17 15.66
C GLU A 75 10.85 -17.67 15.36
N PRO A 76 11.68 -17.27 14.36
CA PRO A 76 11.79 -15.86 13.98
C PRO A 76 10.49 -15.26 13.43
N LEU A 77 9.69 -16.03 12.68
CA LEU A 77 8.42 -15.55 12.16
C LEU A 77 7.41 -15.33 13.28
N GLU A 78 7.31 -16.28 14.23
CA GLU A 78 6.41 -16.16 15.38
C GLU A 78 6.83 -15.00 16.31
N ALA A 79 8.14 -14.79 16.50
CA ALA A 79 8.65 -13.66 17.25
C ALA A 79 8.30 -12.33 16.55
N TYR A 80 8.53 -12.23 15.27
CA TYR A 80 8.17 -11.06 14.46
C TYR A 80 6.66 -10.76 14.52
N ALA A 81 5.82 -11.79 14.38
CA ALA A 81 4.36 -11.62 14.43
C ALA A 81 3.91 -11.08 15.80
N ARG A 82 4.50 -11.54 16.91
CA ARG A 82 4.21 -11.00 18.27
C ARG A 82 4.62 -9.53 18.41
N GLU A 83 5.80 -9.16 17.92
CA GLU A 83 6.28 -7.77 17.97
C GLU A 83 5.39 -6.83 17.13
N VAL A 84 4.97 -7.26 15.92
CA VAL A 84 4.05 -6.51 15.08
C VAL A 84 2.68 -6.39 15.76
N ALA A 85 2.15 -7.48 16.31
CA ALA A 85 0.88 -7.48 17.02
C ALA A 85 0.84 -6.48 18.20
N ALA A 86 1.96 -6.29 18.88
CA ALA A 86 2.05 -5.38 20.02
C ALA A 86 1.93 -3.89 19.66
N VAL A 87 2.15 -3.53 18.38
CA VAL A 87 2.09 -2.13 17.89
C VAL A 87 0.88 -1.85 17.01
N LEU A 88 0.12 -2.86 16.60
CA LEU A 88 -1.07 -2.66 15.78
C LEU A 88 -2.25 -2.18 16.63
N PRO A 89 -3.04 -1.19 16.14
CA PRO A 89 -4.20 -0.63 16.84
C PRO A 89 -5.48 -1.47 16.63
N VAL A 90 -5.35 -2.81 16.69
CA VAL A 90 -6.47 -3.75 16.51
C VAL A 90 -6.40 -4.84 17.58
N ASP A 91 -7.55 -5.36 17.98
CA ASP A 91 -7.65 -6.44 18.96
C ASP A 91 -7.30 -7.78 18.30
N ASP A 92 -6.46 -8.58 18.97
CA ASP A 92 -6.05 -9.92 18.55
C ASP A 92 -5.59 -10.01 17.08
N PRO A 93 -4.58 -9.22 16.65
CA PRO A 93 -4.16 -9.18 15.26
C PRO A 93 -3.39 -10.44 14.85
N ALA A 94 -3.63 -10.89 13.63
CA ALA A 94 -2.85 -11.96 12.99
C ALA A 94 -1.99 -11.39 11.84
N THR A 95 -0.77 -11.88 11.72
CA THR A 95 0.17 -11.45 10.67
C THR A 95 0.29 -12.51 9.58
N TYR A 96 0.12 -12.08 8.33
CA TYR A 96 0.34 -12.92 7.15
C TYR A 96 1.44 -12.30 6.27
N PRO A 97 2.68 -12.80 6.34
CA PRO A 97 3.81 -12.24 5.61
C PRO A 97 3.75 -12.59 4.11
N VAL A 98 4.09 -11.60 3.28
CA VAL A 98 4.20 -11.73 1.82
C VAL A 98 5.47 -11.03 1.33
N SER A 99 5.81 -11.18 0.04
CA SER A 99 7.08 -10.68 -0.49
C SER A 99 7.07 -9.20 -0.88
N GLY A 100 5.92 -8.56 -0.93
CA GLY A 100 5.83 -7.15 -1.31
C GLY A 100 4.44 -6.55 -1.18
N GLY A 101 4.35 -5.21 -1.27
CA GLY A 101 3.10 -4.46 -1.08
C GLY A 101 1.99 -4.84 -2.07
N SER A 102 2.33 -5.09 -3.35
CA SER A 102 1.33 -5.55 -4.33
C SER A 102 0.71 -6.88 -3.93
N GLU A 103 1.51 -7.81 -3.42
CA GLU A 103 1.02 -9.10 -2.92
C GLU A 103 0.20 -8.94 -1.64
N ALA A 104 0.57 -8.00 -0.77
CA ALA A 104 -0.20 -7.68 0.43
C ALA A 104 -1.61 -7.20 0.08
N ILE A 105 -1.72 -6.26 -0.86
CA ILE A 105 -3.02 -5.75 -1.35
C ILE A 105 -3.83 -6.86 -2.03
N GLU A 106 -3.24 -7.66 -2.93
CA GLU A 106 -3.93 -8.80 -3.57
C GLU A 106 -4.42 -9.82 -2.52
N THR A 107 -3.63 -10.04 -1.48
CA THR A 107 -4.01 -10.95 -0.39
C THR A 107 -5.13 -10.36 0.45
N ALA A 108 -5.06 -9.08 0.81
CA ALA A 108 -6.06 -8.40 1.60
C ALA A 108 -7.45 -8.39 0.90
N VAL A 109 -7.49 -8.06 -0.39
CA VAL A 109 -8.77 -8.05 -1.13
C VAL A 109 -9.33 -9.46 -1.34
N LYS A 110 -8.47 -10.46 -1.55
CA LYS A 110 -8.92 -11.87 -1.61
C LYS A 110 -9.43 -12.35 -0.26
N LEU A 111 -8.77 -11.96 0.84
CA LEU A 111 -9.23 -12.27 2.19
C LEU A 111 -10.58 -11.61 2.48
N ALA A 112 -10.78 -10.35 2.11
CA ALA A 112 -12.06 -9.67 2.22
C ALA A 112 -13.16 -10.42 1.47
N ARG A 113 -12.89 -10.89 0.26
CA ARG A 113 -13.83 -11.72 -0.51
C ARG A 113 -14.12 -13.05 0.18
N ALA A 114 -13.10 -13.76 0.64
CA ALA A 114 -13.24 -15.03 1.36
C ALA A 114 -14.04 -14.87 2.67
N TYR A 115 -13.83 -13.78 3.40
CA TYR A 115 -14.59 -13.43 4.60
C TYR A 115 -16.09 -13.32 4.29
N HIS A 116 -16.47 -12.56 3.26
CA HIS A 116 -17.89 -12.40 2.90
C HIS A 116 -18.50 -13.71 2.39
N LEU A 117 -17.77 -14.52 1.64
CA LEU A 117 -18.25 -15.84 1.24
C LEU A 117 -18.50 -16.77 2.43
N ALA A 118 -17.61 -16.77 3.42
CA ALA A 118 -17.76 -17.56 4.64
C ALA A 118 -18.96 -17.13 5.50
N ARG A 119 -19.39 -15.86 5.37
CA ARG A 119 -20.58 -15.31 6.01
C ARG A 119 -21.88 -15.54 5.23
N GLY A 120 -21.80 -16.17 4.05
CA GLY A 120 -22.97 -16.36 3.19
C GLY A 120 -23.39 -15.08 2.44
N GLU A 121 -22.48 -14.16 2.21
CA GLU A 121 -22.69 -12.87 1.53
C GLU A 121 -22.02 -12.84 0.14
N PRO A 122 -22.39 -13.72 -0.81
CA PRO A 122 -21.69 -13.84 -2.11
C PRO A 122 -21.84 -12.61 -2.99
N GLU A 123 -22.84 -11.75 -2.75
CA GLU A 123 -23.07 -10.54 -3.52
C GLU A 123 -22.08 -9.40 -3.19
N ARG A 124 -21.31 -9.50 -2.09
CA ARG A 124 -20.27 -8.55 -1.73
C ARG A 124 -19.01 -8.80 -2.55
N GLU A 125 -18.93 -8.21 -3.74
CA GLU A 125 -17.87 -8.41 -4.72
C GLU A 125 -17.19 -7.13 -5.19
N ILE A 126 -17.80 -5.95 -4.92
CA ILE A 126 -17.31 -4.66 -5.40
C ILE A 126 -16.26 -4.12 -4.43
N LEU A 127 -15.17 -3.62 -5.00
CA LEU A 127 -14.13 -2.89 -4.26
C LEU A 127 -14.27 -1.39 -4.54
N VAL A 128 -14.04 -0.58 -3.51
CA VAL A 128 -14.01 0.87 -3.62
C VAL A 128 -12.64 1.37 -3.16
N ALA A 129 -12.07 2.34 -3.89
CA ALA A 129 -10.78 2.95 -3.56
C ALA A 129 -10.81 4.47 -3.84
N ARG A 130 -9.71 5.18 -3.62
CA ARG A 130 -9.65 6.64 -3.84
C ARG A 130 -8.93 7.00 -5.14
N HIS A 131 -9.33 8.08 -5.78
CA HIS A 131 -8.50 8.75 -6.76
C HIS A 131 -7.19 9.24 -6.12
N GLY A 132 -6.11 9.28 -6.91
CA GLY A 132 -4.80 9.70 -6.44
C GLY A 132 -4.03 8.68 -5.62
N SER A 133 -4.57 7.51 -5.33
CA SER A 133 -3.93 6.43 -4.58
C SER A 133 -2.92 5.62 -5.40
N TYR A 134 -2.08 4.85 -4.69
CA TYR A 134 -1.21 3.82 -5.29
C TYR A 134 -1.15 2.60 -4.39
N HIS A 135 -1.58 1.46 -4.88
CA HIS A 135 -1.67 0.21 -4.12
C HIS A 135 -0.77 -0.91 -4.66
N GLY A 136 -0.07 -0.68 -5.76
CA GLY A 136 0.87 -1.67 -6.28
C GLY A 136 0.89 -1.79 -7.80
N ASN A 137 1.65 -2.78 -8.29
CA ASN A 137 1.99 -2.97 -9.70
C ASN A 137 1.31 -4.20 -10.34
N THR A 138 0.62 -5.05 -9.59
CA THR A 138 -0.21 -6.13 -10.14
C THR A 138 -1.49 -5.55 -10.74
N LEU A 139 -2.18 -6.27 -11.62
CA LEU A 139 -3.38 -5.74 -12.27
C LEU A 139 -4.49 -5.39 -11.28
N GLY A 140 -4.70 -6.21 -10.23
CA GLY A 140 -5.68 -5.90 -9.20
C GLY A 140 -5.28 -4.70 -8.35
N ALA A 141 -4.02 -4.62 -7.90
CA ALA A 141 -3.53 -3.46 -7.17
C ALA A 141 -3.48 -2.19 -8.02
N LEU A 142 -3.23 -2.31 -9.34
CA LEU A 142 -3.29 -1.20 -10.28
C LEU A 142 -4.74 -0.72 -10.49
N ASP A 143 -5.70 -1.65 -10.52
CA ASP A 143 -7.12 -1.29 -10.62
C ASP A 143 -7.61 -0.55 -9.38
N LEU A 144 -7.12 -0.90 -8.19
CA LEU A 144 -7.33 -0.16 -6.95
C LEU A 144 -6.65 1.21 -6.96
N SER A 145 -5.49 1.33 -7.60
CA SER A 145 -4.74 2.59 -7.67
C SER A 145 -5.49 3.64 -8.50
N GLY A 146 -5.61 4.86 -7.96
CA GLY A 146 -6.41 5.94 -8.56
C GLY A 146 -5.62 6.96 -9.37
N ARG A 147 -4.35 6.70 -9.77
CA ARG A 147 -3.48 7.63 -10.49
C ARG A 147 -3.59 7.46 -12.02
N PRO A 148 -4.21 8.40 -12.77
CA PRO A 148 -4.47 8.22 -14.19
C PRO A 148 -3.23 7.92 -15.06
N PRO A 149 -2.06 8.58 -14.88
CA PRO A 149 -0.89 8.28 -15.70
C PRO A 149 -0.37 6.84 -15.59
N LEU A 150 -0.59 6.17 -14.45
CA LEU A 150 -0.22 4.78 -14.25
C LEU A 150 -1.25 3.81 -14.84
N ARG A 151 -2.53 4.19 -14.83
CA ARG A 151 -3.65 3.37 -15.29
C ARG A 151 -3.85 3.40 -16.80
N ARG A 152 -3.73 4.59 -17.40
CA ARG A 152 -4.08 4.86 -18.81
C ARG A 152 -3.58 3.83 -19.83
N PRO A 153 -2.32 3.34 -19.77
CA PRO A 153 -1.86 2.31 -20.70
C PRO A 153 -2.57 0.96 -20.57
N TYR A 154 -3.19 0.70 -19.41
CA TYR A 154 -3.76 -0.60 -19.06
C TYR A 154 -5.28 -0.56 -18.84
N GLU A 155 -5.93 0.57 -19.12
CA GLU A 155 -7.38 0.74 -18.97
C GLU A 155 -8.22 -0.41 -19.57
N PRO A 156 -7.86 -1.01 -20.72
CA PRO A 156 -8.62 -2.15 -21.25
C PRO A 156 -8.66 -3.38 -20.36
N TRP A 157 -7.76 -3.48 -19.38
CA TRP A 157 -7.65 -4.61 -18.44
C TRP A 157 -8.18 -4.28 -17.04
N LEU A 158 -8.57 -3.04 -16.80
CA LEU A 158 -9.02 -2.51 -15.50
C LEU A 158 -10.54 -2.25 -15.54
N GLY A 159 -11.11 -1.75 -14.43
CA GLY A 159 -12.50 -1.28 -14.39
C GLY A 159 -13.43 -2.05 -13.47
N ARG A 160 -12.87 -2.85 -12.55
CA ARG A 160 -13.63 -3.56 -11.51
C ARG A 160 -13.78 -2.76 -10.21
N VAL A 161 -12.98 -1.70 -10.06
CA VAL A 161 -12.93 -0.88 -8.84
C VAL A 161 -13.63 0.45 -9.05
N ARG A 162 -14.51 0.81 -8.12
CA ARG A 162 -15.11 2.15 -8.07
C ARG A 162 -14.19 3.09 -7.30
N HIS A 163 -13.93 4.28 -7.85
CA HIS A 163 -13.12 5.29 -7.18
C HIS A 163 -13.98 6.45 -6.69
N VAL A 164 -13.67 6.89 -5.46
CA VAL A 164 -14.17 8.12 -4.85
C VAL A 164 -13.07 9.18 -4.77
N SER A 165 -13.41 10.39 -4.39
CA SER A 165 -12.49 11.52 -4.33
C SER A 165 -11.30 11.26 -3.40
N ALA A 166 -10.15 11.87 -3.74
CA ALA A 166 -8.97 11.89 -2.88
C ALA A 166 -9.23 12.74 -1.63
N ALA A 167 -8.72 12.33 -0.48
CA ALA A 167 -8.65 13.17 0.70
C ALA A 167 -7.36 14.02 0.63
N TYR A 168 -7.47 15.27 0.16
CA TYR A 168 -6.31 16.11 -0.17
C TYR A 168 -6.48 17.58 0.26
N PRO A 169 -6.36 17.90 1.56
CA PRO A 169 -6.62 19.25 2.11
C PRO A 169 -5.77 20.35 1.49
N TYR A 170 -4.55 20.03 1.04
CA TYR A 170 -3.65 21.01 0.41
C TYR A 170 -4.25 21.69 -0.83
N ARG A 171 -5.16 21.01 -1.52
CA ARG A 171 -5.87 21.55 -2.69
C ARG A 171 -7.25 22.15 -2.35
N ALA A 172 -7.65 22.12 -1.10
CA ALA A 172 -8.96 22.62 -0.67
C ALA A 172 -9.15 24.13 -0.88
N SER A 173 -8.08 24.90 -1.06
CA SER A 173 -8.14 26.32 -1.44
C SER A 173 -8.55 26.56 -2.90
N ASP A 174 -8.50 25.54 -3.76
CA ASP A 174 -9.03 25.61 -5.10
C ASP A 174 -10.57 25.45 -5.04
N PRO A 175 -11.36 26.41 -5.53
CA PRO A 175 -12.84 26.32 -5.49
C PRO A 175 -13.41 25.07 -6.18
N ALA A 176 -12.68 24.51 -7.16
CA ALA A 176 -13.07 23.27 -7.85
C ALA A 176 -12.70 22.01 -7.05
N ALA A 177 -11.90 22.13 -6.00
CA ALA A 177 -11.35 21.03 -5.21
C ALA A 177 -11.54 21.21 -3.69
N ASN A 178 -12.33 22.19 -3.24
CA ASN A 178 -12.53 22.50 -1.82
C ASN A 178 -13.09 21.30 -1.02
N ALA A 179 -13.94 20.48 -1.64
CA ALA A 179 -14.46 19.26 -1.01
C ALA A 179 -13.37 18.23 -0.66
N LEU A 180 -12.21 18.27 -1.31
CA LEU A 180 -11.08 17.36 -1.00
C LEU A 180 -10.46 17.60 0.38
N GLY A 181 -10.74 18.71 1.02
CA GLY A 181 -10.33 19.06 2.38
C GLY A 181 -11.43 18.97 3.42
N ASP A 182 -12.63 18.57 3.04
CA ASP A 182 -13.81 18.48 3.90
C ASP A 182 -14.11 17.00 4.23
N ALA A 183 -13.87 16.63 5.48
CA ALA A 183 -14.07 15.26 5.96
C ALA A 183 -15.52 14.80 5.83
N GLU A 184 -16.49 15.67 6.10
CA GLU A 184 -17.91 15.34 6.04
C GLU A 184 -18.37 15.17 4.59
N ALA A 185 -17.94 16.04 3.67
CA ALA A 185 -18.24 15.94 2.25
C ALA A 185 -17.67 14.65 1.64
N LEU A 186 -16.41 14.30 1.98
CA LEU A 186 -15.75 13.07 1.51
C LEU A 186 -16.41 11.81 2.07
N ALA A 187 -16.78 11.84 3.34
CA ALA A 187 -17.49 10.73 3.97
C ALA A 187 -18.88 10.56 3.36
N GLY A 188 -19.61 11.65 3.13
CA GLY A 188 -20.90 11.63 2.46
C GLY A 188 -20.82 11.15 1.02
N GLU A 189 -19.73 11.42 0.28
CA GLU A 189 -19.50 10.83 -1.04
C GLU A 189 -19.34 9.32 -0.97
N LEU A 190 -18.55 8.83 -0.01
CA LEU A 190 -18.37 7.39 0.16
C LEU A 190 -19.69 6.69 0.48
N GLU A 191 -20.49 7.26 1.39
CA GLU A 191 -21.77 6.69 1.77
C GLU A 191 -22.74 6.62 0.59
N ARG A 192 -22.88 7.74 -0.16
CA ARG A 192 -23.69 7.75 -1.39
C ARG A 192 -23.19 6.72 -2.41
N THR A 193 -21.88 6.57 -2.55
CA THR A 193 -21.30 5.57 -3.44
C THR A 193 -21.69 4.15 -3.04
N PHE A 194 -21.70 3.83 -1.74
CA PHE A 194 -22.17 2.52 -1.27
C PHE A 194 -23.67 2.30 -1.53
N GLU A 195 -24.48 3.32 -1.35
CA GLU A 195 -25.92 3.28 -1.65
C GLU A 195 -26.20 3.09 -3.16
N GLU A 196 -25.49 3.83 -4.02
CA GLU A 196 -25.60 3.71 -5.49
C GLU A 196 -25.20 2.32 -6.01
N LEU A 197 -24.15 1.73 -5.42
CA LEU A 197 -23.69 0.37 -5.77
C LEU A 197 -24.65 -0.72 -5.28
N GLY A 198 -25.50 -0.39 -4.35
CA GLY A 198 -26.51 -1.25 -3.77
C GLY A 198 -26.12 -1.86 -2.43
N PRO A 199 -27.10 -2.04 -1.53
CA PRO A 199 -26.85 -2.61 -0.22
C PRO A 199 -26.28 -4.04 -0.32
N GLY A 200 -25.27 -4.32 0.49
CA GLY A 200 -24.65 -5.66 0.51
C GLY A 200 -23.80 -6.03 -0.72
N ARG A 201 -23.46 -5.07 -1.60
CA ARG A 201 -22.65 -5.32 -2.80
C ARG A 201 -21.17 -4.98 -2.61
N VAL A 202 -20.86 -4.03 -1.74
CA VAL A 202 -19.46 -3.61 -1.52
C VAL A 202 -18.79 -4.54 -0.51
N ALA A 203 -17.65 -5.09 -0.89
CA ALA A 203 -16.84 -5.97 -0.05
C ALA A 203 -15.87 -5.19 0.84
N ALA A 204 -15.14 -4.25 0.24
CA ALA A 204 -14.13 -3.49 0.96
C ALA A 204 -13.94 -2.08 0.39
N PHE A 205 -13.53 -1.16 1.27
CA PHE A 205 -12.95 0.12 0.93
C PHE A 205 -11.45 0.08 1.22
N VAL A 206 -10.62 0.42 0.23
CA VAL A 206 -9.15 0.38 0.30
C VAL A 206 -8.58 1.79 0.21
N ALA A 207 -7.79 2.18 1.20
CA ALA A 207 -7.19 3.51 1.21
C ALA A 207 -5.93 3.58 2.07
N GLU A 208 -4.99 4.45 1.70
CA GLU A 208 -3.80 4.75 2.51
C GLU A 208 -4.17 5.74 3.63
N PRO A 209 -3.76 5.51 4.89
CA PRO A 209 -3.88 6.52 5.96
C PRO A 209 -3.15 7.81 5.63
N ILE A 210 -1.96 7.71 5.05
CA ILE A 210 -1.19 8.81 4.46
C ILE A 210 -0.89 8.42 3.02
N VAL A 211 -1.36 9.22 2.06
CA VAL A 211 -1.13 8.91 0.64
C VAL A 211 0.33 9.15 0.30
N GLY A 212 0.99 8.15 -0.28
CA GLY A 212 2.40 8.19 -0.60
C GLY A 212 2.80 9.18 -1.71
N ALA A 213 3.76 8.77 -2.54
CA ALA A 213 4.39 9.60 -3.58
C ALA A 213 3.41 10.18 -4.63
N THR A 214 2.22 9.63 -4.77
CA THR A 214 1.22 10.08 -5.75
C THR A 214 0.65 11.47 -5.44
N LEU A 215 0.51 11.81 -4.15
CA LEU A 215 0.02 13.10 -3.67
C LEU A 215 1.03 13.80 -2.73
N GLY A 216 2.24 13.23 -2.54
CA GLY A 216 3.30 13.84 -1.75
C GLY A 216 3.07 13.79 -0.24
N ALA A 217 2.81 12.60 0.30
CA ALA A 217 2.53 12.34 1.71
C ALA A 217 1.30 13.12 2.24
N ALA A 218 0.21 13.09 1.46
CA ALA A 218 -1.02 13.79 1.82
C ALA A 218 -1.73 13.12 3.01
N VAL A 219 -1.95 13.89 4.07
CA VAL A 219 -2.73 13.50 5.25
C VAL A 219 -4.17 13.94 5.04
N PRO A 220 -5.16 13.06 5.23
CA PRO A 220 -6.58 13.44 5.19
C PRO A 220 -6.95 14.50 6.24
N PRO A 221 -8.05 15.25 6.03
CA PRO A 221 -8.51 16.23 7.01
C PRO A 221 -8.93 15.56 8.34
N ASP A 222 -8.87 16.34 9.41
CA ASP A 222 -9.32 15.88 10.73
C ASP A 222 -10.76 15.36 10.69
N GLY A 223 -11.02 14.26 11.40
CA GLY A 223 -12.34 13.61 11.42
C GLY A 223 -12.62 12.65 10.25
N TYR A 224 -11.80 12.65 9.20
CA TYR A 224 -12.01 11.77 8.03
C TYR A 224 -12.06 10.29 8.42
N TRP A 225 -11.03 9.76 9.08
CA TRP A 225 -10.94 8.32 9.38
C TRP A 225 -12.04 7.83 10.32
N PRO A 226 -12.39 8.54 11.41
CA PRO A 226 -13.56 8.16 12.22
C PRO A 226 -14.86 8.09 11.43
N ALA A 227 -15.10 9.06 10.52
CA ALA A 227 -16.30 9.07 9.68
C ALA A 227 -16.31 7.89 8.69
N ILE A 228 -15.20 7.64 8.00
CA ILE A 228 -15.03 6.51 7.08
C ILE A 228 -15.24 5.17 7.79
N ALA A 229 -14.62 4.98 8.95
CA ALA A 229 -14.76 3.75 9.73
C ALA A 229 -16.23 3.51 10.15
N ALA A 230 -16.92 4.56 10.60
CA ALA A 230 -18.32 4.48 10.96
C ALA A 230 -19.24 4.12 9.78
N ILE A 231 -18.97 4.67 8.57
CA ILE A 231 -19.69 4.35 7.34
C ILE A 231 -19.44 2.89 6.95
N CYS A 232 -18.18 2.47 6.89
CA CYS A 232 -17.83 1.08 6.57
C CYS A 232 -18.52 0.09 7.52
N ALA A 233 -18.52 0.37 8.83
CA ALA A 233 -19.19 -0.46 9.83
C ALA A 233 -20.71 -0.53 9.62
N ARG A 234 -21.40 0.61 9.37
CA ARG A 234 -22.85 0.64 9.14
C ARG A 234 -23.25 -0.18 7.90
N HIS A 235 -22.45 -0.16 6.85
CA HIS A 235 -22.73 -0.88 5.60
C HIS A 235 -22.16 -2.31 5.58
N GLY A 236 -21.45 -2.74 6.65
CA GLY A 236 -20.79 -4.05 6.70
C GLY A 236 -19.67 -4.19 5.66
N VAL A 237 -19.04 -3.09 5.28
CA VAL A 237 -17.93 -3.02 4.35
C VAL A 237 -16.60 -3.14 5.13
N LEU A 238 -15.68 -3.96 4.66
CA LEU A 238 -14.37 -4.07 5.29
C LEU A 238 -13.50 -2.85 4.95
N LEU A 239 -12.81 -2.30 5.94
CA LEU A 239 -11.84 -1.24 5.75
C LEU A 239 -10.44 -1.85 5.65
N ILE A 240 -9.77 -1.65 4.51
CA ILE A 240 -8.38 -2.07 4.27
C ILE A 240 -7.51 -0.81 4.27
N ALA A 241 -6.69 -0.66 5.30
CA ALA A 241 -5.72 0.42 5.40
C ALA A 241 -4.38 -0.02 4.76
N ASP A 242 -3.93 0.70 3.74
CA ASP A 242 -2.62 0.49 3.13
C ASP A 242 -1.59 1.38 3.84
N GLU A 243 -0.93 0.81 4.82
CA GLU A 243 -0.01 1.48 5.76
C GLU A 243 1.44 1.49 5.25
N VAL A 244 1.69 1.65 4.02
CA VAL A 244 3.03 1.66 3.40
C VAL A 244 3.86 2.91 3.76
N MET A 245 3.19 4.00 4.22
CA MET A 245 3.82 5.26 4.65
C MET A 245 3.95 5.36 6.17
#